data_aa2ab8c785fb73213174606d1875c6ad
#
_entry.id   aa2ab8c785fb73213174606d1875c6ad
#
_cell.length_a   1.000
_cell.length_b   1.000
_cell.length_c   1.000
_cell.angle_alpha   90.00
_cell.angle_beta   90.00
_cell.angle_gamma   90.00
#
_symmetry.space_group_name_H-M   'P 1'
#
loop_
_entity.id
_entity.type
_entity.pdbx_description
1 polymer ?
#
loop_
_entity_poly.entity_id
_entity_poly.type
_entity_poly.pdbx_seq_one_letter_code
_entity_poly.pdbx_strand_id
1 'polypeptide(L)'
;VKCYAVVDTNVIVSALITKNPDSPPRQVFRAMLTGDIVPLYHPDILAEYEEVLCQKKFHLQVETVRTVVDAIRQFGIEVQPKPTGEILIDMDDLVFYEVAMEKRDDGAYLVTGNQKHYPVRHFIVTPAEMVEILKK
;
A
#
# COMPACT_ATOMS: atom_id res chain seq x y z
N VAL A 1 -16.78 -2.29 7.63
CA VAL A 1 -15.65 -2.37 8.57
C VAL A 1 -14.46 -1.64 7.97
N LYS A 2 -13.90 -0.73 8.74
CA LYS A 2 -12.69 0.00 8.33
C LYS A 2 -11.45 -0.77 8.75
N CYS A 3 -10.50 -0.85 7.82
CA CYS A 3 -9.19 -1.43 8.11
C CYS A 3 -8.11 -0.39 7.87
N TYR A 4 -7.07 -0.42 8.67
CA TYR A 4 -5.86 0.36 8.42
C TYR A 4 -4.89 -0.50 7.64
N ALA A 5 -4.29 0.05 6.60
CA ALA A 5 -3.31 -0.71 5.83
C ALA A 5 -2.30 0.22 5.16
N VAL A 6 -1.05 -0.21 5.13
CA VAL A 6 -0.07 0.36 4.23
C VAL A 6 -0.01 -0.56 3.00
N VAL A 7 -0.05 0.04 1.81
CA VAL A 7 -0.14 -0.71 0.56
C VAL A 7 1.17 -0.55 -0.20
N ASP A 8 1.83 -1.68 -0.48
CA ASP A 8 3.09 -1.70 -1.20
C ASP A 8 2.91 -1.13 -2.62
N THR A 9 3.94 -0.48 -3.13
CA THR A 9 3.90 0.19 -4.44
C THR A 9 3.45 -0.74 -5.55
N ASN A 10 3.90 -2.01 -5.54
CA ASN A 10 3.53 -2.95 -6.61
C ASN A 10 2.01 -3.18 -6.69
N VAL A 11 1.31 -3.09 -5.58
CA VAL A 11 -0.15 -3.25 -5.56
C VAL A 11 -0.82 -2.04 -6.22
N ILE A 12 -0.33 -0.83 -5.93
CA ILE A 12 -0.84 0.40 -6.56
C ILE A 12 -0.60 0.34 -8.08
N VAL A 13 0.61 -0.05 -8.50
CA VAL A 13 0.93 -0.20 -9.92
C VAL A 13 -0.06 -1.16 -10.58
N SER A 14 -0.21 -2.35 -10.01
CA SER A 14 -1.11 -3.37 -10.56
C SER A 14 -2.55 -2.86 -10.65
N ALA A 15 -3.00 -2.12 -9.64
CA ALA A 15 -4.36 -1.58 -9.63
C ALA A 15 -4.59 -0.60 -10.79
N LEU A 16 -3.58 0.21 -11.11
CA LEU A 16 -3.75 1.26 -12.13
C LEU A 16 -3.55 0.77 -13.56
N ILE A 17 -2.76 -0.31 -13.76
CA ILE A 17 -2.50 -0.80 -15.12
C ILE A 17 -3.34 -2.01 -15.51
N THR A 18 -4.03 -2.65 -14.57
CA THR A 18 -4.84 -3.83 -14.88
C THR A 18 -6.01 -3.48 -15.79
N LYS A 19 -6.34 -4.39 -16.69
CA LYS A 19 -7.54 -4.31 -17.52
C LYS A 19 -8.75 -4.97 -16.87
N ASN A 20 -8.53 -5.67 -15.75
CA ASN A 20 -9.60 -6.33 -15.01
C ASN A 20 -10.03 -5.46 -13.82
N PRO A 21 -11.22 -4.83 -13.88
CA PRO A 21 -11.67 -3.95 -12.80
C PRO A 21 -11.97 -4.69 -11.50
N ASP A 22 -12.09 -6.01 -11.55
CA ASP A 22 -12.38 -6.84 -10.37
C ASP A 22 -11.14 -7.55 -9.84
N SER A 23 -9.94 -7.21 -10.34
CA SER A 23 -8.71 -7.80 -9.81
C SER A 23 -8.52 -7.43 -8.34
N PRO A 24 -7.91 -8.30 -7.53
CA PRO A 24 -7.67 -7.96 -6.12
C PRO A 24 -6.94 -6.64 -5.90
N PRO A 25 -5.85 -6.30 -6.63
CA PRO A 25 -5.24 -4.99 -6.47
C PRO A 25 -6.19 -3.82 -6.72
N ARG A 26 -7.03 -3.93 -7.75
CA ARG A 26 -8.01 -2.88 -8.06
C ARG A 26 -9.05 -2.75 -6.94
N GLN A 27 -9.49 -3.87 -6.38
CA GLN A 27 -10.43 -3.85 -5.27
C GLN A 27 -9.83 -3.22 -4.01
N VAL A 28 -8.55 -3.51 -3.73
CA VAL A 28 -7.82 -2.88 -2.62
C VAL A 28 -7.73 -1.37 -2.84
N PHE A 29 -7.35 -0.96 -4.05
CA PHE A 29 -7.24 0.47 -4.37
C PHE A 29 -8.59 1.18 -4.24
N ARG A 30 -9.65 0.55 -4.73
CA ARG A 30 -11.01 1.11 -4.61
C ARG A 30 -11.40 1.28 -3.14
N ALA A 31 -11.05 0.31 -2.29
CA ALA A 31 -11.33 0.39 -0.86
C ALA A 31 -10.61 1.56 -0.20
N MET A 32 -9.41 1.92 -0.69
CA MET A 32 -8.70 3.10 -0.20
C MET A 32 -9.45 4.39 -0.54
N LEU A 33 -10.17 4.42 -1.65
CA LEU A 33 -10.93 5.60 -2.09
C LEU A 33 -12.29 5.68 -1.41
N THR A 34 -12.89 4.55 -1.03
CA THR A 34 -14.21 4.52 -0.38
C THR A 34 -14.13 4.66 1.14
N GLY A 35 -12.93 4.50 1.71
CA GLY A 35 -12.74 4.56 3.16
C GLY A 35 -12.81 3.22 3.88
N ASP A 36 -13.07 2.12 3.15
CA ASP A 36 -13.03 0.79 3.74
C ASP A 36 -11.61 0.41 4.17
N ILE A 37 -10.61 0.92 3.46
CA ILE A 37 -9.22 0.93 3.91
C ILE A 37 -8.83 2.39 4.15
N VAL A 38 -8.31 2.67 5.34
CA VAL A 38 -7.64 3.94 5.63
C VAL A 38 -6.16 3.74 5.32
N PRO A 39 -5.64 4.34 4.24
CA PRO A 39 -4.24 4.12 3.88
C PRO A 39 -3.31 4.79 4.90
N LEU A 40 -2.30 4.04 5.31
CA LEU A 40 -1.24 4.55 6.16
C LEU A 40 -0.05 4.89 5.27
N TYR A 41 0.62 6.00 5.54
CA TYR A 41 1.74 6.41 4.73
C TYR A 41 2.78 7.20 5.53
N HIS A 42 3.96 7.26 4.99
CA HIS A 42 5.03 8.16 5.36
C HIS A 42 5.38 8.95 4.10
N PRO A 43 5.92 10.17 4.20
CA PRO A 43 6.30 10.92 2.99
C PRO A 43 7.17 10.14 2.01
N ASP A 44 8.07 9.27 2.51
CA ASP A 44 8.91 8.45 1.64
C ASP A 44 8.09 7.44 0.82
N ILE A 45 6.98 6.94 1.39
CA ILE A 45 6.08 6.04 0.67
C ILE A 45 5.39 6.78 -0.48
N LEU A 46 4.89 7.98 -0.22
CA LEU A 46 4.24 8.78 -1.26
C LEU A 46 5.23 9.14 -2.37
N ALA A 47 6.47 9.45 -1.99
CA ALA A 47 7.53 9.75 -2.97
C ALA A 47 7.83 8.53 -3.84
N GLU A 48 7.87 7.33 -3.25
CA GLU A 48 8.09 6.10 -4.01
C GLU A 48 6.92 5.82 -4.94
N TYR A 49 5.69 5.98 -4.49
CA TYR A 49 4.52 5.84 -5.37
C TYR A 49 4.67 6.72 -6.61
N GLU A 50 4.96 8.01 -6.40
CA GLU A 50 5.08 8.95 -7.49
C GLU A 50 6.21 8.56 -8.44
N GLU A 51 7.39 8.25 -7.90
CA GLU A 51 8.56 7.88 -8.70
C GLU A 51 8.29 6.64 -9.56
N VAL A 52 7.75 5.59 -8.94
CA VAL A 52 7.51 4.33 -9.66
C VAL A 52 6.38 4.47 -10.67
N LEU A 53 5.28 5.12 -10.30
CA LEU A 53 4.13 5.28 -11.20
C LEU A 53 4.45 6.18 -12.39
N CYS A 54 5.40 7.08 -12.27
CA CYS A 54 5.82 7.95 -13.37
C CYS A 54 6.78 7.26 -14.34
N GLN A 55 7.18 6.01 -14.11
CA GLN A 55 8.05 5.31 -15.05
C GLN A 55 7.33 5.12 -16.39
N LYS A 56 8.04 5.38 -17.46
CA LYS A 56 7.47 5.38 -18.83
C LYS A 56 6.81 4.06 -19.20
N LYS A 57 7.33 2.95 -18.69
CA LYS A 57 6.80 1.62 -19.02
C LYS A 57 5.35 1.41 -18.61
N PHE A 58 4.83 2.22 -17.68
CA PHE A 58 3.45 2.09 -17.23
C PHE A 58 2.47 2.98 -18.01
N HIS A 59 2.99 3.91 -18.82
CA HIS A 59 2.16 4.77 -19.69
C HIS A 59 1.10 5.59 -18.94
N LEU A 60 1.36 5.94 -17.68
CA LEU A 60 0.46 6.76 -16.90
C LEU A 60 0.82 8.24 -17.06
N GLN A 61 -0.19 9.08 -17.15
CA GLN A 61 0.03 10.54 -17.22
C GLN A 61 0.42 11.06 -15.84
N VAL A 62 1.29 12.07 -15.83
CA VAL A 62 1.77 12.68 -14.58
C VAL A 62 0.59 13.21 -13.75
N GLU A 63 -0.40 13.82 -14.40
CA GLU A 63 -1.59 14.34 -13.73
C GLU A 63 -2.37 13.23 -13.03
N THR A 64 -2.50 12.07 -13.67
CA THR A 64 -3.15 10.90 -13.07
C THR A 64 -2.40 10.44 -11.84
N VAL A 65 -1.07 10.34 -11.94
CA VAL A 65 -0.24 9.91 -10.81
C VAL A 65 -0.38 10.87 -9.64
N ARG A 66 -0.33 12.18 -9.91
CA ARG A 66 -0.49 13.19 -8.85
C ARG A 66 -1.85 13.12 -8.19
N THR A 67 -2.91 12.90 -8.97
CA THR A 67 -4.26 12.75 -8.44
C THR A 67 -4.35 11.55 -7.49
N VAL A 68 -3.73 10.44 -7.87
CA VAL A 68 -3.70 9.23 -7.03
C VAL A 68 -2.96 9.49 -5.73
N VAL A 69 -1.76 10.07 -5.82
CA VAL A 69 -0.94 10.34 -4.63
C VAL A 69 -1.64 11.33 -3.70
N ASP A 70 -2.24 12.37 -4.27
CA ASP A 70 -2.98 13.38 -3.48
C ASP A 70 -4.20 12.76 -2.79
N ALA A 71 -4.89 11.84 -3.45
CA ALA A 71 -6.04 11.14 -2.86
C ALA A 71 -5.60 10.28 -1.67
N ILE A 72 -4.48 9.57 -1.82
CA ILE A 72 -3.95 8.75 -0.72
C ILE A 72 -3.57 9.65 0.47
N ARG A 73 -2.92 10.77 0.20
CA ARG A 73 -2.57 11.73 1.25
C ARG A 73 -3.83 12.27 1.95
N GLN A 74 -4.85 12.59 1.18
CA GLN A 74 -6.09 13.18 1.71
C GLN A 74 -6.89 12.20 2.55
N PHE A 75 -7.02 10.96 2.08
CA PHE A 75 -7.86 9.95 2.75
C PHE A 75 -7.10 9.15 3.81
N GLY A 76 -5.78 9.23 3.81
CA GLY A 76 -4.93 8.43 4.67
C GLY A 76 -4.46 9.16 5.93
N ILE A 77 -3.63 8.46 6.66
CA ILE A 77 -3.03 8.96 7.91
C ILE A 77 -1.51 8.87 7.77
N GLU A 78 -0.84 9.99 8.02
CA GLU A 78 0.62 9.99 8.04
C GLU A 78 1.12 9.33 9.32
N VAL A 79 2.12 8.46 9.17
CA VAL A 79 2.70 7.72 10.29
C VAL A 79 4.20 8.00 10.32
N GLN A 80 4.72 8.29 11.52
CA GLN A 80 6.16 8.46 11.76
C GLN A 80 6.62 7.23 12.52
N PRO A 81 7.14 6.20 11.81
CA PRO A 81 7.45 4.93 12.45
C PRO A 81 8.75 4.99 13.23
N LYS A 82 8.83 4.15 14.25
CA LYS A 82 10.08 3.92 14.98
C LYS A 82 10.90 2.87 14.23
N PRO A 83 12.23 3.01 14.22
CA PRO A 83 13.08 1.96 13.65
C PRO A 83 12.84 0.62 14.33
N THR A 84 12.72 -0.45 13.53
CA THR A 84 12.49 -1.80 14.04
C THR A 84 13.78 -2.61 14.14
N GLY A 85 14.85 -2.18 13.44
CA GLY A 85 16.07 -2.95 13.36
C GLY A 85 16.02 -4.12 12.38
N GLU A 86 14.90 -4.30 11.67
CA GLU A 86 14.79 -5.38 10.69
C GLU A 86 15.68 -5.14 9.49
N ILE A 87 16.19 -6.24 8.93
CA ILE A 87 16.98 -6.22 7.70
C ILE A 87 16.17 -6.98 6.66
N LEU A 88 15.75 -6.27 5.60
CA LEU A 88 14.94 -6.84 4.54
C LEU A 88 15.81 -7.15 3.32
N ILE A 89 15.30 -8.00 2.43
CA ILE A 89 15.96 -8.30 1.16
C ILE A 89 16.18 -7.01 0.37
N ASP A 90 15.17 -6.15 0.32
CA ASP A 90 15.25 -4.82 -0.26
C ASP A 90 14.97 -3.80 0.84
N MET A 91 15.97 -3.02 1.21
CA MET A 91 15.83 -2.05 2.30
C MET A 91 14.91 -0.88 1.94
N ASP A 92 14.60 -0.68 0.65
CA ASP A 92 13.60 0.31 0.25
C ASP A 92 12.20 -0.08 0.73
N ASP A 93 11.97 -1.36 1.02
CA ASP A 93 10.71 -1.86 1.55
C ASP A 93 10.55 -1.63 3.05
N LEU A 94 11.63 -1.24 3.74
CA LEU A 94 11.63 -1.16 5.20
C LEU A 94 10.61 -0.15 5.72
N VAL A 95 10.45 1.00 5.04
CA VAL A 95 9.52 2.03 5.50
C VAL A 95 8.08 1.50 5.50
N PHE A 96 7.71 0.68 4.52
CA PHE A 96 6.38 0.06 4.48
C PHE A 96 6.17 -0.85 5.68
N TYR A 97 7.16 -1.68 5.97
CA TYR A 97 7.11 -2.59 7.11
C TYR A 97 7.01 -1.84 8.43
N GLU A 98 7.83 -0.80 8.59
CA GLU A 98 7.88 -0.06 9.85
C GLU A 98 6.60 0.75 10.08
N VAL A 99 5.98 1.28 9.03
CA VAL A 99 4.69 1.96 9.15
C VAL A 99 3.61 0.97 9.64
N ALA A 100 3.57 -0.23 9.06
CA ALA A 100 2.63 -1.25 9.50
C ALA A 100 2.88 -1.65 10.97
N MET A 101 4.14 -1.82 11.34
CA MET A 101 4.51 -2.18 12.72
C MET A 101 4.10 -1.10 13.70
N GLU A 102 4.26 0.18 13.35
CA GLU A 102 3.90 1.29 14.22
C GLU A 102 2.42 1.29 14.58
N LYS A 103 1.58 0.79 13.68
CA LYS A 103 0.12 0.75 13.85
C LYS A 103 -0.43 -0.66 14.10
N ARG A 104 0.43 -1.60 14.54
CA ARG A 104 0.00 -2.98 14.81
C ARG A 104 -1.10 -3.06 15.87
N ASP A 105 -1.01 -2.22 16.88
CA ASP A 105 -2.00 -2.23 17.97
C ASP A 105 -3.37 -1.77 17.48
N ASP A 106 -3.42 -1.05 16.36
CA ASP A 106 -4.66 -0.64 15.71
C ASP A 106 -5.12 -1.64 14.65
N GLY A 107 -4.45 -2.79 14.55
CA GLY A 107 -4.81 -3.85 13.61
C GLY A 107 -4.35 -3.59 12.18
N ALA A 108 -3.32 -2.78 11.98
CA ALA A 108 -2.86 -2.44 10.63
C ALA A 108 -2.32 -3.64 9.86
N TYR A 109 -2.55 -3.63 8.56
CA TYR A 109 -2.01 -4.62 7.62
C TYR A 109 -0.97 -3.99 6.70
N LEU A 110 -0.09 -4.83 6.19
CA LEU A 110 0.77 -4.51 5.05
C LEU A 110 0.30 -5.35 3.87
N VAL A 111 -0.16 -4.70 2.80
CA VAL A 111 -0.67 -5.38 1.62
C VAL A 111 0.41 -5.36 0.55
N THR A 112 0.86 -6.53 0.13
CA THR A 112 1.94 -6.65 -0.85
C THR A 112 1.75 -7.85 -1.77
N GLY A 113 2.17 -7.70 -3.03
CA GLY A 113 2.26 -8.82 -3.97
C GLY A 113 3.57 -9.59 -3.82
N ASN A 114 4.52 -9.12 -2.99
CA ASN A 114 5.86 -9.70 -2.83
C ASN A 114 6.12 -10.07 -1.37
N GLN A 115 5.31 -10.96 -0.81
CA GLN A 115 5.47 -11.37 0.59
C GLN A 115 6.88 -11.89 0.90
N LYS A 116 7.58 -12.44 -0.09
CA LYS A 116 8.93 -12.97 0.07
C LYS A 116 9.96 -11.91 0.45
N HIS A 117 9.67 -10.63 0.16
CA HIS A 117 10.57 -9.53 0.49
C HIS A 117 10.49 -9.13 1.96
N TYR A 118 9.53 -9.66 2.71
CA TYR A 118 9.26 -9.28 4.09
C TYR A 118 9.40 -10.48 5.03
N PRO A 119 9.60 -10.23 6.33
CA PRO A 119 9.49 -11.31 7.32
C PRO A 119 8.11 -11.95 7.29
N VAL A 120 8.03 -13.22 7.70
CA VAL A 120 6.73 -13.90 7.80
C VAL A 120 5.98 -13.34 9.01
N ARG A 121 4.88 -12.64 8.74
CA ARG A 121 4.02 -12.03 9.77
C ARG A 121 2.56 -12.17 9.34
N HIS A 122 1.68 -12.44 10.28
CA HIS A 122 0.25 -12.64 9.96
C HIS A 122 -0.42 -11.38 9.39
N PHE A 123 0.12 -10.19 9.67
CA PHE A 123 -0.45 -8.94 9.17
C PHE A 123 0.06 -8.56 7.78
N ILE A 124 1.01 -9.31 7.23
CA ILE A 124 1.50 -9.10 5.86
C ILE A 124 0.71 -10.02 4.95
N VAL A 125 -0.13 -9.42 4.10
CA VAL A 125 -1.13 -10.16 3.32
C VAL A 125 -1.03 -9.79 1.85
N THR A 126 -1.53 -10.70 1.01
CA THR A 126 -1.67 -10.41 -0.43
C THR A 126 -2.90 -9.56 -0.68
N PRO A 127 -3.01 -8.92 -1.87
CA PRO A 127 -4.25 -8.23 -2.22
C PRO A 127 -5.49 -9.12 -2.14
N ALA A 128 -5.39 -10.37 -2.59
CA ALA A 128 -6.52 -11.30 -2.52
C ALA A 128 -6.94 -11.58 -1.08
N GLU A 129 -5.96 -11.78 -0.19
CA GLU A 129 -6.23 -11.98 1.22
C GLU A 129 -6.87 -10.74 1.86
N MET A 130 -6.40 -9.54 1.47
CA MET A 130 -6.96 -8.30 1.97
C MET A 130 -8.42 -8.14 1.54
N VAL A 131 -8.76 -8.51 0.31
CA VAL A 131 -10.14 -8.48 -0.18
C VAL A 131 -11.03 -9.36 0.69
N GLU A 132 -10.55 -10.56 1.05
CA GLU A 132 -11.30 -11.46 1.93
C GLU A 132 -11.49 -10.86 3.34
N ILE A 133 -10.46 -10.20 3.87
CA ILE A 133 -10.55 -9.51 5.16
C ILE A 133 -11.64 -8.43 5.11
N LEU A 134 -11.70 -7.67 4.01
CA LEU A 134 -12.69 -6.59 3.87
C LEU A 134 -14.13 -7.10 3.82
N LYS A 135 -14.34 -8.35 3.42
CA LYS A 135 -15.68 -8.94 3.35
C LYS A 135 -16.23 -9.35 4.71
N LYS A 136 -15.36 -9.44 5.69
CA LYS A 136 -15.78 -9.82 7.06
C LYS A 136 -16.20 -8.58 7.84
#